data_4b804c6306c5ace64a940c39ffc2ce80
#
_entry.id   4b804c6306c5ace64a940c39ffc2ce80
#
_cell.length_a   1.000
_cell.length_b   1.000
_cell.length_c   1.000
_cell.angle_alpha   90.00
_cell.angle_beta   90.00
_cell.angle_gamma   90.00
#
_symmetry.space_group_name_H-M   'P 1'
#
loop_
_entity.id
_entity.type
_entity.pdbx_description
1 polymer ?
#
loop_
_entity_poly.entity_id
_entity_poly.type
_entity_poly.pdbx_seq_one_letter_code
_entity_poly.pdbx_strand_id
1 'polypeptide(L)'
;AIGWSFWRAYKIESVLKNVVTDTCVTTSMVFIILLGAAMLTSAFRAFGGEELVRDFLQDLPGGFWTQFIVVMAVIFLLGFFLDFIEIAVVVVPIIAPILLAETSANVTAVWLGVMIGVNLQTSFLTPPFGFALFYLRGVAPKHIATLDIWKGAVAFIILQLIGLGIVGFYPTLVNYLPNRVYLTSKVAPPPMNPRLQYCLQEYKFANYDNNENQLKTAISSIQAANLDYLPEDKVE
;
A
#
# COMPACT_ATOMS: atom_id res chain seq x y z
N ALA A 1 -31.94 10.77 -0.59
CA ALA A 1 -31.49 10.48 0.79
C ALA A 1 -30.76 11.68 1.39
N ILE A 2 -29.67 12.21 0.80
CA ILE A 2 -28.83 13.29 1.36
C ILE A 2 -29.62 14.57 1.66
N GLY A 3 -30.42 15.08 0.71
CA GLY A 3 -31.21 16.30 0.93
C GLY A 3 -32.25 16.18 2.03
N TRP A 4 -32.88 15.02 2.17
CA TRP A 4 -33.82 14.74 3.24
C TRP A 4 -33.17 14.66 4.62
N SER A 5 -32.01 14.00 4.69
CA SER A 5 -31.22 13.90 5.93
C SER A 5 -30.68 15.25 6.36
N PHE A 6 -30.21 16.08 5.44
CA PHE A 6 -29.75 17.44 5.71
C PHE A 6 -30.89 18.32 6.25
N TRP A 7 -32.08 18.28 5.63
CA TRP A 7 -33.24 19.03 6.06
C TRP A 7 -33.74 18.60 7.45
N ARG A 8 -33.71 17.29 7.75
CA ARG A 8 -33.99 16.78 9.10
C ARG A 8 -32.96 17.23 10.13
N ALA A 9 -31.66 17.13 9.79
CA ALA A 9 -30.59 17.56 10.68
C ALA A 9 -30.60 19.06 10.98
N TYR A 10 -31.01 19.87 9.98
CA TYR A 10 -31.20 21.32 10.18
C TYR A 10 -32.34 21.66 11.16
N LYS A 11 -33.40 20.85 11.17
CA LYS A 11 -34.55 21.05 12.09
C LYS A 11 -34.28 20.60 13.54
N ILE A 12 -33.27 19.77 13.76
CA ILE A 12 -32.90 19.31 15.10
C ILE A 12 -31.84 20.25 15.65
N GLU A 13 -32.15 20.91 16.76
CA GLU A 13 -31.29 21.91 17.37
C GLU A 13 -29.88 21.36 17.64
N SER A 14 -28.84 22.05 17.16
CA SER A 14 -27.42 21.79 17.31
C SER A 14 -26.83 20.54 16.60
N VAL A 15 -27.60 19.66 15.98
CA VAL A 15 -27.04 18.45 15.32
C VAL A 15 -26.08 18.83 14.19
N LEU A 16 -26.46 19.76 13.32
CA LEU A 16 -25.61 20.21 12.22
C LEU A 16 -24.31 20.86 12.71
N LYS A 17 -24.42 21.70 13.74
CA LYS A 17 -23.25 22.35 14.36
C LYS A 17 -22.29 21.31 14.95
N ASN A 18 -22.80 20.34 15.70
CA ASN A 18 -22.00 19.30 16.31
C ASN A 18 -21.31 18.44 15.24
N VAL A 19 -22.03 17.99 14.22
CA VAL A 19 -21.46 17.21 13.10
C VAL A 19 -20.35 17.98 12.40
N VAL A 20 -20.57 19.26 12.08
CA VAL A 20 -19.53 20.09 11.43
C VAL A 20 -18.33 20.27 12.34
N THR A 21 -18.55 20.57 13.62
CA THR A 21 -17.45 20.74 14.58
C THR A 21 -16.64 19.46 14.76
N ASP A 22 -17.30 18.32 14.97
CA ASP A 22 -16.64 17.03 15.15
C ASP A 22 -15.89 16.61 13.88
N THR A 23 -16.46 16.86 12.70
CA THR A 23 -15.80 16.63 11.42
C THR A 23 -14.54 17.51 11.27
N CYS A 24 -14.65 18.80 11.57
CA CYS A 24 -13.51 19.72 11.53
C CYS A 24 -12.39 19.29 12.48
N VAL A 25 -12.73 18.93 13.72
CA VAL A 25 -11.75 18.46 14.72
C VAL A 25 -11.06 17.19 14.25
N THR A 26 -11.83 16.19 13.83
CA THR A 26 -11.27 14.91 13.35
C THR A 26 -10.39 15.09 12.11
N THR A 27 -10.86 15.88 11.14
CA THR A 27 -10.10 16.15 9.91
C THR A 27 -8.82 16.92 10.21
N SER A 28 -8.87 17.92 11.07
CA SER A 28 -7.69 18.70 11.48
C SER A 28 -6.68 17.82 12.22
N MET A 29 -7.14 16.90 13.06
CA MET A 29 -6.30 15.94 13.76
C MET A 29 -5.54 15.04 12.76
N VAL A 30 -6.24 14.50 11.75
CA VAL A 30 -5.62 13.68 10.72
C VAL A 30 -4.58 14.47 9.93
N PHE A 31 -4.90 15.70 9.52
CA PHE A 31 -3.94 16.54 8.79
C PHE A 31 -2.67 16.88 9.59
N ILE A 32 -2.79 17.17 10.89
CA ILE A 32 -1.61 17.48 11.73
C ILE A 32 -0.74 16.24 11.91
N ILE A 33 -1.34 15.05 12.05
CA ILE A 33 -0.61 13.78 12.11
C ILE A 33 0.15 13.52 10.80
N LEU A 34 -0.52 13.67 9.65
CA LEU A 34 0.11 13.50 8.33
C LEU A 34 1.26 14.47 8.11
N LEU A 35 1.12 15.74 8.52
CA LEU A 35 2.19 16.73 8.44
C LEU A 35 3.38 16.33 9.33
N GLY A 36 3.13 15.96 10.58
CA GLY A 36 4.15 15.49 11.51
C GLY A 36 4.87 14.24 10.99
N ALA A 37 4.12 13.28 10.43
CA ALA A 37 4.66 12.08 9.82
C ALA A 37 5.56 12.38 8.62
N ALA A 38 5.16 13.30 7.75
CA ALA A 38 5.96 13.72 6.59
C ALA A 38 7.28 14.40 7.03
N MET A 39 7.22 15.26 8.05
CA MET A 39 8.41 15.89 8.61
C MET A 39 9.35 14.88 9.25
N LEU A 40 8.81 13.94 10.04
CA LEU A 40 9.60 12.88 10.67
C LEU A 40 10.28 11.99 9.64
N THR A 41 9.55 11.55 8.61
CA THR A 41 10.08 10.71 7.53
C THR A 41 11.19 11.44 6.76
N SER A 42 11.00 12.73 6.46
CA SER A 42 12.01 13.54 5.78
C SER A 42 13.27 13.72 6.64
N ALA A 43 13.10 13.99 7.93
CA ALA A 43 14.23 14.10 8.86
C ALA A 43 14.96 12.76 9.01
N PHE A 44 14.22 11.66 9.17
CA PHE A 44 14.78 10.30 9.28
C PHE A 44 15.66 9.95 8.06
N ARG A 45 15.18 10.25 6.85
CA ARG A 45 15.95 10.06 5.61
C ARG A 45 17.17 10.96 5.54
N ALA A 46 17.02 12.23 5.90
CA ALA A 46 18.13 13.18 5.89
C ALA A 46 19.28 12.78 6.85
N PHE A 47 18.97 12.10 7.97
CA PHE A 47 19.95 11.57 8.91
C PHE A 47 20.48 10.16 8.53
N GLY A 48 20.16 9.64 7.34
CA GLY A 48 20.63 8.32 6.90
C GLY A 48 19.90 7.14 7.57
N GLY A 49 18.76 7.39 8.20
CA GLY A 49 18.00 6.33 8.87
C GLY A 49 17.52 5.23 7.92
N GLU A 50 17.27 5.54 6.65
CA GLU A 50 16.92 4.55 5.64
C GLU A 50 18.08 3.59 5.36
N GLU A 51 19.31 4.08 5.30
CA GLU A 51 20.52 3.25 5.12
C GLU A 51 20.73 2.34 6.32
N LEU A 52 20.58 2.87 7.53
CA LEU A 52 20.71 2.10 8.76
C LEU A 52 19.70 0.95 8.84
N VAL A 53 18.45 1.19 8.46
CA VAL A 53 17.41 0.13 8.40
C VAL A 53 17.73 -0.86 7.30
N ARG A 54 18.21 -0.41 6.16
CA ARG A 54 18.61 -1.27 5.04
C ARG A 54 19.74 -2.20 5.44
N ASP A 55 20.82 -1.65 6.01
CA ASP A 55 21.99 -2.43 6.45
C ASP A 55 21.57 -3.46 7.50
N PHE A 56 20.78 -3.05 8.50
CA PHE A 56 20.24 -3.96 9.50
C PHE A 56 19.44 -5.11 8.87
N LEU A 57 18.59 -4.84 7.91
CA LEU A 57 17.80 -5.88 7.25
C LEU A 57 18.65 -6.78 6.36
N GLN A 58 19.65 -6.23 5.66
CA GLN A 58 20.56 -7.00 4.80
C GLN A 58 21.51 -7.90 5.58
N ASP A 59 21.90 -7.50 6.78
CA ASP A 59 22.74 -8.31 7.67
C ASP A 59 21.99 -9.51 8.27
N LEU A 60 20.66 -9.57 8.14
CA LEU A 60 19.87 -10.70 8.63
C LEU A 60 20.15 -11.98 7.81
N PRO A 61 20.56 -13.07 8.46
CA PRO A 61 20.75 -14.36 7.77
C PRO A 61 19.42 -14.92 7.28
N GLY A 62 19.37 -15.45 6.03
CA GLY A 62 18.17 -16.12 5.50
C GLY A 62 17.47 -15.39 4.36
N GLY A 63 18.03 -14.27 3.89
CA GLY A 63 17.53 -13.55 2.69
C GLY A 63 16.15 -12.93 2.88
N PHE A 64 15.45 -12.69 1.76
CA PHE A 64 14.16 -11.97 1.72
C PHE A 64 13.12 -12.45 2.75
N TRP A 65 12.94 -13.74 2.89
CA TRP A 65 11.88 -14.26 3.76
C TRP A 65 12.12 -13.95 5.24
N THR A 66 13.38 -13.96 5.68
CA THR A 66 13.72 -13.57 7.06
C THR A 66 13.48 -12.08 7.28
N GLN A 67 13.94 -11.24 6.34
CA GLN A 67 13.68 -9.80 6.36
C GLN A 67 12.17 -9.50 6.38
N PHE A 68 11.40 -10.16 5.52
CA PHE A 68 9.96 -10.02 5.44
C PHE A 68 9.26 -10.37 6.76
N ILE A 69 9.61 -11.52 7.37
CA ILE A 69 9.02 -11.96 8.64
C ILE A 69 9.36 -10.99 9.77
N VAL A 70 10.61 -10.52 9.84
CA VAL A 70 11.03 -9.53 10.85
C VAL A 70 10.26 -8.23 10.70
N VAL A 71 10.16 -7.72 9.47
CA VAL A 71 9.40 -6.52 9.16
C VAL A 71 7.93 -6.67 9.53
N MET A 72 7.32 -7.79 9.16
CA MET A 72 5.92 -8.08 9.49
C MET A 72 5.68 -8.17 11.00
N ALA A 73 6.64 -8.75 11.74
CA ALA A 73 6.57 -8.80 13.20
C ALA A 73 6.71 -7.41 13.83
N VAL A 74 7.61 -6.58 13.33
CA VAL A 74 7.77 -5.19 13.81
C VAL A 74 6.51 -4.37 13.53
N ILE A 75 5.96 -4.44 12.31
CA ILE A 75 4.71 -3.75 11.96
C ILE A 75 3.55 -4.23 12.84
N PHE A 76 3.47 -5.53 13.11
CA PHE A 76 2.45 -6.10 13.98
C PHE A 76 2.57 -5.54 15.42
N LEU A 77 3.77 -5.47 15.97
CA LEU A 77 4.01 -4.89 17.30
C LEU A 77 3.72 -3.38 17.34
N LEU A 78 4.15 -2.64 16.31
CA LEU A 78 3.84 -1.21 16.20
C LEU A 78 2.33 -0.96 16.13
N GLY A 79 1.57 -1.82 15.47
CA GLY A 79 0.12 -1.71 15.34
C GLY A 79 -0.65 -1.84 16.66
N PHE A 80 -0.01 -2.23 17.77
CA PHE A 80 -0.62 -2.14 19.11
C PHE A 80 -0.63 -0.72 19.66
N PHE A 81 0.29 0.13 19.23
CA PHE A 81 0.52 1.45 19.83
C PHE A 81 0.27 2.58 18.84
N LEU A 82 0.53 2.37 17.57
CA LEU A 82 0.39 3.34 16.49
C LEU A 82 -0.90 3.10 15.70
N ASP A 83 -1.49 4.18 15.23
CA ASP A 83 -2.61 4.08 14.29
C ASP A 83 -2.15 3.56 12.92
N PHE A 84 -3.07 2.93 12.17
CA PHE A 84 -2.76 2.40 10.84
C PHE A 84 -2.32 3.49 9.86
N ILE A 85 -2.83 4.71 9.99
CA ILE A 85 -2.44 5.86 9.17
C ILE A 85 -0.97 6.20 9.41
N GLU A 86 -0.54 6.23 10.68
CA GLU A 86 0.86 6.52 11.05
C GLU A 86 1.80 5.46 10.48
N ILE A 87 1.46 4.19 10.62
CA ILE A 87 2.27 3.11 10.06
C ILE A 87 2.31 3.17 8.53
N ALA A 88 1.17 3.40 7.88
CA ALA A 88 1.09 3.48 6.42
C ALA A 88 1.87 4.66 5.84
N VAL A 89 1.93 5.79 6.55
CA VAL A 89 2.59 7.02 6.04
C VAL A 89 4.06 7.10 6.45
N VAL A 90 4.44 6.55 7.60
CA VAL A 90 5.83 6.64 8.11
C VAL A 90 6.60 5.34 7.82
N VAL A 91 6.09 4.22 8.27
CA VAL A 91 6.84 2.95 8.27
C VAL A 91 6.89 2.32 6.88
N VAL A 92 5.75 2.24 6.21
CA VAL A 92 5.66 1.60 4.88
C VAL A 92 6.54 2.26 3.82
N PRO A 93 6.61 3.61 3.68
CA PRO A 93 7.50 4.24 2.72
C PRO A 93 9.00 4.02 2.97
N ILE A 94 9.39 3.71 4.20
CA ILE A 94 10.78 3.39 4.54
C ILE A 94 11.09 1.93 4.17
N ILE A 95 10.21 1.01 4.53
CA ILE A 95 10.46 -0.44 4.46
C ILE A 95 10.13 -1.02 3.08
N ALA A 96 9.05 -0.55 2.42
CA ALA A 96 8.60 -1.12 1.16
C ALA A 96 9.66 -1.03 0.04
N PRO A 97 10.38 0.09 -0.16
CA PRO A 97 11.45 0.16 -1.14
C PRO A 97 12.57 -0.83 -0.88
N ILE A 98 12.92 -1.05 0.40
CA ILE A 98 13.99 -1.97 0.80
C ILE A 98 13.61 -3.42 0.44
N LEU A 99 12.41 -3.85 0.82
CA LEU A 99 11.91 -5.20 0.54
C LEU A 99 11.68 -5.43 -0.96
N LEU A 100 11.22 -4.42 -1.70
CA LEU A 100 10.99 -4.54 -3.13
C LEU A 100 12.28 -4.48 -3.97
N ALA A 101 13.35 -3.91 -3.43
CA ALA A 101 14.66 -3.89 -4.07
C ALA A 101 15.38 -5.25 -3.97
N GLU A 102 14.96 -6.12 -3.04
CA GLU A 102 15.57 -7.44 -2.87
C GLU A 102 15.28 -8.35 -4.08
N THR A 103 16.35 -8.77 -4.75
CA THR A 103 16.24 -9.50 -6.03
C THR A 103 15.96 -10.99 -5.87
N SER A 104 16.17 -11.55 -4.68
CA SER A 104 16.00 -12.97 -4.39
C SER A 104 14.54 -13.43 -4.41
N ALA A 105 13.60 -12.51 -4.15
CA ALA A 105 12.17 -12.80 -4.17
C ALA A 105 11.45 -12.01 -5.27
N ASN A 106 10.67 -12.70 -6.09
CA ASN A 106 9.84 -12.07 -7.12
C ASN A 106 8.52 -11.56 -6.54
N VAL A 107 8.59 -10.50 -5.72
CA VAL A 107 7.46 -9.94 -4.96
C VAL A 107 6.96 -8.67 -5.62
N THR A 108 5.64 -8.55 -5.75
CA THR A 108 5.01 -7.34 -6.29
C THR A 108 4.65 -6.36 -5.17
N ALA A 109 4.65 -5.06 -5.49
CA ALA A 109 4.23 -4.02 -4.55
C ALA A 109 2.77 -4.22 -4.10
N VAL A 110 1.90 -4.74 -4.97
CA VAL A 110 0.50 -5.02 -4.66
C VAL A 110 0.40 -6.13 -3.61
N TRP A 111 1.13 -7.24 -3.79
CA TRP A 111 1.16 -8.32 -2.82
C TRP A 111 1.71 -7.86 -1.47
N LEU A 112 2.82 -7.13 -1.47
CA LEU A 112 3.41 -6.58 -0.25
C LEU A 112 2.42 -5.65 0.49
N GLY A 113 1.74 -4.75 -0.25
CA GLY A 113 0.75 -3.85 0.33
C GLY A 113 -0.43 -4.59 0.97
N VAL A 114 -0.93 -5.65 0.32
CA VAL A 114 -2.02 -6.47 0.90
C VAL A 114 -1.54 -7.23 2.13
N MET A 115 -0.34 -7.81 2.11
CA MET A 115 0.23 -8.50 3.27
C MET A 115 0.38 -7.56 4.47
N ILE A 116 0.91 -6.36 4.26
CA ILE A 116 1.03 -5.34 5.31
C ILE A 116 -0.36 -4.92 5.80
N GLY A 117 -1.32 -4.66 4.91
CA GLY A 117 -2.67 -4.25 5.27
C GLY A 117 -3.40 -5.27 6.14
N VAL A 118 -3.36 -6.56 5.78
CA VAL A 118 -3.96 -7.64 6.57
C VAL A 118 -3.25 -7.81 7.91
N ASN A 119 -1.93 -7.66 7.93
CA ASN A 119 -1.14 -7.74 9.17
C ASN A 119 -1.51 -6.60 10.14
N LEU A 120 -1.61 -5.36 9.65
CA LEU A 120 -2.07 -4.22 10.42
C LEU A 120 -3.47 -4.46 10.98
N GLN A 121 -4.40 -4.90 10.15
CA GLN A 121 -5.77 -5.21 10.58
C GLN A 121 -5.79 -6.27 11.69
N THR A 122 -4.90 -7.27 11.61
CA THR A 122 -4.78 -8.31 12.64
C THR A 122 -4.28 -7.73 13.97
N SER A 123 -3.29 -6.83 13.95
CA SER A 123 -2.79 -6.18 15.16
C SER A 123 -3.86 -5.31 15.84
N PHE A 124 -4.69 -4.62 15.08
CA PHE A 124 -5.83 -3.82 15.59
C PHE A 124 -6.88 -4.65 16.33
N LEU A 125 -7.05 -5.92 15.97
CA LEU A 125 -7.98 -6.82 16.63
C LEU A 125 -7.35 -7.60 17.80
N THR A 126 -6.03 -7.61 17.93
CA THR A 126 -5.36 -8.49 18.89
C THR A 126 -5.39 -7.90 20.30
N PRO A 127 -5.96 -8.63 21.31
CA PRO A 127 -5.88 -8.24 22.70
C PRO A 127 -4.43 -8.20 23.20
N PRO A 128 -4.08 -7.41 24.22
CA PRO A 128 -4.98 -6.52 24.99
C PRO A 128 -5.10 -5.10 24.43
N PHE A 129 -4.27 -4.68 23.45
CA PHE A 129 -4.11 -3.29 23.04
C PHE A 129 -4.82 -2.93 21.73
N GLY A 130 -5.50 -3.88 21.09
CA GLY A 130 -6.16 -3.62 19.80
C GLY A 130 -7.11 -2.44 19.84
N PHE A 131 -6.81 -1.38 19.07
CA PHE A 131 -7.61 -0.14 19.04
C PHE A 131 -9.09 -0.40 18.75
N ALA A 132 -9.42 -1.32 17.85
CA ALA A 132 -10.80 -1.67 17.53
C ALA A 132 -11.57 -2.20 18.74
N LEU A 133 -10.89 -2.92 19.63
CA LEU A 133 -11.49 -3.46 20.85
C LEU A 133 -11.78 -2.39 21.89
N PHE A 134 -10.95 -1.35 21.95
CA PHE A 134 -11.21 -0.18 22.82
C PHE A 134 -12.45 0.58 22.35
N TYR A 135 -12.58 0.87 21.05
CA TYR A 135 -13.76 1.51 20.49
C TYR A 135 -15.02 0.68 20.74
N LEU A 136 -14.93 -0.64 20.49
CA LEU A 136 -16.04 -1.55 20.75
C LEU A 136 -16.42 -1.55 22.24
N ARG A 137 -15.46 -1.53 23.15
CA ARG A 137 -15.70 -1.45 24.59
C ARG A 137 -16.39 -0.14 24.97
N GLY A 138 -16.04 0.98 24.33
CA GLY A 138 -16.64 2.31 24.56
C GLY A 138 -18.13 2.38 24.25
N VAL A 139 -18.59 1.63 23.23
CA VAL A 139 -20.00 1.63 22.78
C VAL A 139 -20.79 0.40 23.26
N ALA A 140 -20.11 -0.64 23.74
CA ALA A 140 -20.74 -1.86 24.22
C ALA A 140 -21.54 -1.63 25.52
N PRO A 141 -22.71 -2.27 25.67
CA PRO A 141 -23.48 -2.21 26.90
C PRO A 141 -22.68 -2.64 28.12
N LYS A 142 -22.94 -2.04 29.27
CA LYS A 142 -22.17 -2.27 30.51
C LYS A 142 -22.20 -3.72 31.01
N HIS A 143 -23.19 -4.51 30.62
CA HIS A 143 -23.32 -5.91 31.05
C HIS A 143 -22.39 -6.86 30.27
N ILE A 144 -21.78 -6.42 29.15
CA ILE A 144 -20.83 -7.23 28.38
C ILE A 144 -19.44 -7.07 29.01
N ALA A 145 -18.83 -8.16 29.41
CA ALA A 145 -17.49 -8.15 29.97
C ALA A 145 -16.44 -7.95 28.86
N THR A 146 -15.33 -7.29 29.18
CA THR A 146 -14.21 -7.09 28.21
C THR A 146 -13.66 -8.41 27.72
N LEU A 147 -13.62 -9.44 28.58
CA LEU A 147 -13.20 -10.78 28.20
C LEU A 147 -14.08 -11.44 27.15
N ASP A 148 -15.38 -11.15 27.10
CA ASP A 148 -16.29 -11.70 26.10
C ASP A 148 -16.01 -11.05 24.73
N ILE A 149 -15.70 -9.77 24.72
CA ILE A 149 -15.25 -9.05 23.50
C ILE A 149 -13.95 -9.65 22.99
N TRP A 150 -12.98 -9.91 23.87
CA TRP A 150 -11.69 -10.52 23.49
C TRP A 150 -11.84 -11.95 22.95
N LYS A 151 -12.68 -12.77 23.59
CA LYS A 151 -12.98 -14.13 23.08
C LYS A 151 -13.63 -14.09 21.70
N GLY A 152 -14.54 -13.12 21.47
CA GLY A 152 -15.13 -12.90 20.15
C GLY A 152 -14.09 -12.52 19.09
N ALA A 153 -13.13 -11.65 19.46
CA ALA A 153 -12.09 -11.20 18.55
C ALA A 153 -11.14 -12.33 18.10
N VAL A 154 -10.87 -13.32 18.96
CA VAL A 154 -9.97 -14.45 18.64
C VAL A 154 -10.39 -15.19 17.37
N ALA A 155 -11.69 -15.44 17.17
CA ALA A 155 -12.18 -16.10 15.97
C ALA A 155 -11.85 -15.33 14.69
N PHE A 156 -11.97 -14.01 14.72
CA PHE A 156 -11.62 -13.13 13.59
C PHE A 156 -10.11 -13.05 13.37
N ILE A 157 -9.32 -13.02 14.44
CA ILE A 157 -7.85 -13.06 14.35
C ILE A 157 -7.39 -14.34 13.65
N ILE A 158 -7.93 -15.49 14.03
CA ILE A 158 -7.61 -16.78 13.39
C ILE A 158 -7.98 -16.73 11.90
N LEU A 159 -9.16 -16.22 11.57
CA LEU A 159 -9.59 -16.09 10.19
C LEU A 159 -8.65 -15.19 9.37
N GLN A 160 -8.20 -14.07 9.94
CA GLN A 160 -7.26 -13.16 9.30
C GLN A 160 -5.87 -13.79 9.12
N LEU A 161 -5.37 -14.53 10.10
CA LEU A 161 -4.12 -15.27 9.98
C LEU A 161 -4.19 -16.35 8.90
N ILE A 162 -5.31 -17.06 8.79
CA ILE A 162 -5.56 -18.00 7.69
C ILE A 162 -5.56 -17.26 6.36
N GLY A 163 -6.26 -16.13 6.26
CA GLY A 163 -6.27 -15.28 5.07
C GLY A 163 -4.87 -14.78 4.69
N LEU A 164 -4.09 -14.32 5.67
CA LEU A 164 -2.71 -13.90 5.48
C LEU A 164 -1.84 -15.05 4.94
N GLY A 165 -2.00 -16.26 5.50
CA GLY A 165 -1.34 -17.46 5.02
C GLY A 165 -1.71 -17.80 3.57
N ILE A 166 -3.01 -17.77 3.24
CA ILE A 166 -3.48 -18.04 1.86
C ILE A 166 -2.89 -17.05 0.87
N VAL A 167 -2.93 -15.74 1.17
CA VAL A 167 -2.35 -14.69 0.32
C VAL A 167 -0.83 -14.84 0.22
N GLY A 168 -0.17 -15.21 1.30
CA GLY A 168 1.27 -15.46 1.33
C GLY A 168 1.69 -16.61 0.42
N PHE A 169 0.96 -17.74 0.44
CA PHE A 169 1.24 -18.90 -0.40
C PHE A 169 0.74 -18.77 -1.84
N TYR A 170 -0.30 -18.00 -2.07
CA TYR A 170 -0.91 -17.81 -3.40
C TYR A 170 -0.92 -16.33 -3.83
N PRO A 171 0.25 -15.73 -4.18
CA PRO A 171 0.34 -14.34 -4.61
C PRO A 171 -0.52 -14.00 -5.83
N THR A 172 -0.83 -15.01 -6.65
CA THR A 172 -1.66 -14.88 -7.85
C THR A 172 -3.07 -14.38 -7.53
N LEU A 173 -3.63 -14.71 -6.36
CA LEU A 173 -4.95 -14.23 -5.95
C LEU A 173 -5.05 -12.71 -5.92
N VAL A 174 -4.00 -12.08 -5.43
CA VAL A 174 -3.94 -10.63 -5.27
C VAL A 174 -3.48 -9.93 -6.55
N ASN A 175 -2.56 -10.56 -7.27
CA ASN A 175 -1.97 -9.99 -8.48
C ASN A 175 -2.82 -10.20 -9.74
N TYR A 176 -3.80 -11.11 -9.72
CA TYR A 176 -4.60 -11.45 -10.90
C TYR A 176 -5.31 -10.25 -11.52
N LEU A 177 -6.05 -9.50 -10.72
CA LEU A 177 -6.83 -8.36 -11.21
C LEU A 177 -5.93 -7.19 -11.63
N PRO A 178 -4.96 -6.73 -10.82
CA PRO A 178 -4.01 -5.70 -11.23
C PRO A 178 -3.24 -6.06 -12.49
N ASN A 179 -2.76 -7.30 -12.62
CA ASN A 179 -2.04 -7.74 -13.80
C ASN A 179 -2.94 -7.68 -15.05
N ARG A 180 -4.20 -8.10 -14.92
CA ARG A 180 -5.15 -8.08 -16.05
C ARG A 180 -5.55 -6.68 -16.46
N VAL A 181 -5.73 -5.76 -15.52
CA VAL A 181 -6.23 -4.40 -15.80
C VAL A 181 -5.11 -3.47 -16.21
N TYR A 182 -3.94 -3.56 -15.54
CA TYR A 182 -2.85 -2.60 -15.72
C TYR A 182 -1.72 -3.09 -16.63
N LEU A 183 -1.39 -4.38 -16.62
CA LEU A 183 -0.24 -4.90 -17.37
C LEU A 183 -0.59 -5.44 -18.76
N THR A 184 -1.83 -5.88 -18.98
CA THR A 184 -2.28 -6.44 -20.27
C THR A 184 -3.06 -5.45 -21.13
N SER A 185 -3.45 -4.31 -20.58
CA SER A 185 -4.17 -3.26 -21.32
C SER A 185 -3.21 -2.47 -22.19
N LYS A 186 -3.63 -2.08 -23.41
CA LYS A 186 -2.87 -1.21 -24.32
C LYS A 186 -2.60 0.19 -23.73
N VAL A 187 -3.31 0.56 -22.68
CA VAL A 187 -3.24 1.85 -21.97
C VAL A 187 -2.61 1.70 -20.59
N ALA A 188 -2.02 0.54 -20.28
CA ALA A 188 -1.40 0.31 -18.97
C ALA A 188 -0.23 1.29 -18.76
N PRO A 189 -0.18 1.98 -17.61
CA PRO A 189 1.00 2.77 -17.28
C PRO A 189 2.22 1.86 -17.14
N PRO A 190 3.43 2.36 -17.40
CA PRO A 190 4.65 1.56 -17.23
C PRO A 190 4.71 1.03 -15.79
N PRO A 191 5.15 -0.22 -15.62
CA PRO A 191 5.19 -0.83 -14.29
C PRO A 191 6.10 -0.05 -13.36
N MET A 192 5.64 0.25 -12.15
CA MET A 192 6.43 0.95 -11.14
C MET A 192 7.53 0.07 -10.51
N ASN A 193 7.41 -1.24 -10.62
CA ASN A 193 8.42 -2.15 -10.10
C ASN A 193 9.67 -2.12 -11.01
N PRO A 194 10.86 -1.73 -10.51
CA PRO A 194 12.09 -1.65 -11.30
C PRO A 194 12.45 -2.97 -11.99
N ARG A 195 12.15 -4.08 -11.36
CA ARG A 195 12.40 -5.43 -11.90
C ARG A 195 11.52 -5.75 -13.10
N LEU A 196 10.25 -5.35 -13.03
CA LEU A 196 9.33 -5.53 -14.15
C LEU A 196 9.70 -4.59 -15.31
N GLN A 197 10.17 -3.38 -15.00
CA GLN A 197 10.72 -2.46 -16.01
C GLN A 197 11.94 -3.08 -16.71
N TYR A 198 12.84 -3.66 -15.93
CA TYR A 198 14.05 -4.33 -16.47
C TYR A 198 13.68 -5.53 -17.36
N CYS A 199 12.80 -6.40 -16.89
CA CYS A 199 12.33 -7.56 -17.65
C CYS A 199 11.55 -7.15 -18.92
N LEU A 200 10.75 -6.09 -18.86
CA LEU A 200 10.05 -5.52 -20.01
C LEU A 200 11.02 -4.90 -21.02
N GLN A 201 12.05 -4.26 -20.53
CA GLN A 201 13.10 -3.65 -21.35
C GLN A 201 13.92 -4.74 -22.04
N GLU A 202 14.35 -5.78 -21.32
CA GLU A 202 15.05 -6.93 -21.85
C GLU A 202 14.21 -7.69 -22.92
N TYR A 203 12.92 -7.93 -22.62
CA TYR A 203 11.98 -8.53 -23.57
C TYR A 203 11.82 -7.67 -24.84
N LYS A 204 11.71 -6.35 -24.68
CA LYS A 204 11.61 -5.44 -25.83
C LYS A 204 12.89 -5.48 -26.67
N PHE A 205 14.07 -5.42 -26.07
CA PHE A 205 15.35 -5.51 -26.78
C PHE A 205 15.49 -6.84 -27.51
N ALA A 206 15.20 -7.96 -26.84
CA ALA A 206 15.23 -9.28 -27.47
C ALA A 206 14.24 -9.39 -28.66
N ASN A 207 13.08 -8.74 -28.54
CA ASN A 207 12.11 -8.70 -29.62
C ASN A 207 12.55 -7.79 -30.78
N TYR A 208 13.28 -6.71 -30.50
CA TYR A 208 13.89 -5.85 -31.53
C TYR A 208 15.02 -6.60 -32.27
N ASP A 209 15.89 -7.29 -31.56
CA ASP A 209 16.99 -8.07 -32.15
C ASP A 209 16.45 -9.18 -33.05
N ASN A 210 15.37 -9.87 -32.63
CA ASN A 210 14.74 -10.92 -33.42
C ASN A 210 13.98 -10.39 -34.65
N ASN A 211 13.55 -9.12 -34.66
CA ASN A 211 12.75 -8.50 -35.71
C ASN A 211 13.51 -7.35 -36.41
N GLU A 212 14.83 -7.36 -36.44
CA GLU A 212 15.67 -6.29 -37.02
C GLU A 212 15.24 -5.89 -38.45
N ASN A 213 14.90 -6.88 -39.29
CA ASN A 213 14.45 -6.63 -40.64
C ASN A 213 13.10 -5.91 -40.73
N GLN A 214 12.15 -6.22 -39.83
CA GLN A 214 10.86 -5.54 -39.75
C GLN A 214 11.03 -4.10 -39.25
N LEU A 215 11.95 -3.89 -38.31
CA LEU A 215 12.28 -2.57 -37.78
C LEU A 215 12.89 -1.68 -38.86
N LYS A 216 13.89 -2.20 -39.61
CA LYS A 216 14.49 -1.49 -40.74
C LYS A 216 13.48 -1.12 -41.81
N THR A 217 12.54 -2.03 -42.12
CA THR A 217 11.45 -1.76 -43.06
C THR A 217 10.48 -0.69 -42.53
N ALA A 218 10.13 -0.73 -41.25
CA ALA A 218 9.29 0.27 -40.62
C ALA A 218 9.96 1.65 -40.59
N ILE A 219 11.24 1.73 -40.23
CA ILE A 219 12.02 2.98 -40.27
C ILE A 219 12.09 3.54 -41.68
N SER A 220 12.40 2.72 -42.69
CA SER A 220 12.44 3.17 -44.09
C SER A 220 11.08 3.66 -44.59
N SER A 221 9.99 3.02 -44.15
CA SER A 221 8.64 3.47 -44.51
C SER A 221 8.26 4.83 -43.87
N ILE A 222 8.72 5.05 -42.62
CA ILE A 222 8.51 6.34 -41.93
C ILE A 222 9.35 7.44 -42.59
N GLN A 223 10.61 7.15 -42.94
CA GLN A 223 11.50 8.08 -43.63
C GLN A 223 11.02 8.44 -45.02
N ALA A 224 10.31 7.52 -45.68
CA ALA A 224 9.69 7.76 -47.00
C ALA A 224 8.29 8.41 -46.90
N ALA A 225 7.72 8.55 -45.71
CA ALA A 225 6.42 9.15 -45.52
C ALA A 225 6.52 10.67 -45.65
N ASN A 226 5.55 11.27 -46.39
CA ASN A 226 5.44 12.73 -46.46
C ASN A 226 4.90 13.26 -45.14
N LEU A 227 5.72 14.00 -44.40
CA LEU A 227 5.40 14.57 -43.08
C LEU A 227 5.06 16.06 -43.14
N ASP A 228 4.87 16.64 -44.34
CA ASP A 228 4.59 18.09 -44.58
C ASP A 228 3.35 18.62 -43.84
N TYR A 229 2.49 17.73 -43.37
CA TYR A 229 1.30 18.06 -42.57
C TYR A 229 1.54 18.17 -41.06
N LEU A 230 2.72 17.80 -40.57
CA LEU A 230 3.05 17.88 -39.15
C LEU A 230 3.68 19.24 -38.83
N PRO A 231 3.41 19.81 -37.64
CA PRO A 231 4.12 20.97 -37.15
C PRO A 231 5.62 20.69 -37.02
N GLU A 232 6.46 21.69 -37.32
CA GLU A 232 7.94 21.54 -37.32
C GLU A 232 8.52 21.03 -36.02
N ASP A 233 7.86 21.31 -34.88
CA ASP A 233 8.24 20.84 -33.54
C ASP A 233 8.00 19.34 -33.29
N LYS A 234 7.42 18.62 -34.27
CA LYS A 234 7.12 17.17 -34.18
C LYS A 234 7.80 16.33 -35.26
N VAL A 235 8.65 16.92 -36.05
CA VAL A 235 9.36 16.25 -37.17
C VAL A 235 10.78 15.83 -36.74
N GLU A 236 11.31 16.37 -35.64
CA GLU A 236 12.54 15.93 -34.99
C GLU A 236 12.27 14.71 -34.09
#